data_427fa149b9384d2ec976b5a3262e2833
#
_entry.id   427fa149b9384d2ec976b5a3262e2833
#
_cell.length_a   1.000
_cell.length_b   1.000
_cell.length_c   1.000
_cell.angle_alpha   90.00
_cell.angle_beta   90.00
_cell.angle_gamma   90.00
#
_symmetry.space_group_name_H-M   'P 1'
#
loop_
_entity.id
_entity.type
_entity.pdbx_description
1 polymer ?
#
loop_
_entity_poly.entity_id
_entity_poly.type
_entity_poly.pdbx_seq_one_letter_code
_entity_poly.pdbx_strand_id
1 'polypeptide(L)'
;MKIIEGDFATPKGRFAIVAGRFNAFVVEPLVEGARDALVRHGVKDDAIELIRVPGAWEIALAAHKLANSGKYAAVIALGAVIRGATPHFDYVAGECAKGLAQAAYSSGVPVAFGVLTTDSIEQAIERAGTKAGNKGADAALAALEMANLYRKLG
;
A
#
# COMPACT_ATOMS: atom_id res chain seq x y z
N MET A 1 2.32 12.62 30.94
CA MET A 1 2.85 12.07 29.66
C MET A 1 2.04 12.67 28.52
N LYS A 2 2.71 13.21 27.52
CA LYS A 2 2.05 13.71 26.32
C LYS A 2 2.03 12.58 25.26
N ILE A 3 0.83 12.25 24.75
CA ILE A 3 0.65 11.21 23.73
C ILE A 3 0.32 11.90 22.41
N ILE A 4 1.05 11.56 21.35
CA ILE A 4 0.81 12.06 20.00
C ILE A 4 0.52 10.85 19.12
N GLU A 5 -0.67 10.83 18.53
CA GLU A 5 -1.15 9.73 17.67
C GLU A 5 -1.69 10.29 16.37
N GLY A 6 -1.65 9.47 15.33
CA GLY A 6 -2.42 9.72 14.12
C GLY A 6 -3.90 9.48 14.37
N ASP A 7 -4.72 9.89 13.42
CA ASP A 7 -6.15 9.67 13.45
C ASP A 7 -6.68 9.51 12.03
N PHE A 8 -7.99 9.30 11.91
CA PHE A 8 -8.68 9.15 10.64
C PHE A 8 -9.55 10.37 10.32
N ALA A 9 -9.21 11.53 10.89
CA ALA A 9 -9.89 12.79 10.57
C ALA A 9 -9.70 13.12 9.08
N THR A 10 -10.50 14.06 8.59
CA THR A 10 -10.49 14.44 7.16
C THR A 10 -9.06 14.60 6.64
N PRO A 11 -8.65 13.76 5.72
CA PRO A 11 -7.28 13.76 5.21
C PRO A 11 -7.05 14.96 4.30
N LYS A 12 -5.82 15.45 4.30
CA LYS A 12 -5.37 16.47 3.36
C LYS A 12 -4.36 15.85 2.40
N GLY A 13 -4.39 16.30 1.16
CA GLY A 13 -3.45 15.88 0.14
C GLY A 13 -3.96 14.72 -0.69
N ARG A 14 -3.09 14.27 -1.57
CA ARG A 14 -3.38 13.20 -2.53
C ARG A 14 -2.76 11.91 -2.06
N PHE A 15 -3.35 10.79 -2.50
CA PHE A 15 -2.89 9.45 -2.19
C PHE A 15 -2.59 8.71 -3.49
N ALA A 16 -1.43 8.07 -3.56
CA ALA A 16 -1.07 7.21 -4.68
C ALA A 16 -1.24 5.75 -4.28
N ILE A 17 -1.87 4.97 -5.13
CA ILE A 17 -1.93 3.51 -5.01
C ILE A 17 -1.07 2.95 -6.12
N VAL A 18 -0.05 2.16 -5.78
CA VAL A 18 0.78 1.44 -6.73
C VAL A 18 0.38 -0.03 -6.68
N ALA A 19 -0.13 -0.55 -7.79
CA ALA A 19 -0.66 -1.91 -7.84
C ALA A 19 0.01 -2.73 -8.94
N GLY A 20 0.47 -3.93 -8.59
CA GLY A 20 0.96 -4.89 -9.58
C GLY A 20 -0.18 -5.48 -10.40
N ARG A 21 0.03 -5.61 -11.72
CA ARG A 21 -0.96 -6.28 -12.60
C ARG A 21 -0.94 -7.80 -12.46
N PHE A 22 0.22 -8.37 -12.17
CA PHE A 22 0.33 -9.82 -11.99
C PHE A 22 -0.49 -10.26 -10.77
N ASN A 23 -1.16 -11.38 -10.85
CA ASN A 23 -2.14 -11.85 -9.86
C ASN A 23 -3.35 -10.91 -9.73
N ALA A 24 -3.86 -10.40 -10.85
CA ALA A 24 -4.96 -9.43 -10.87
C ALA A 24 -6.19 -9.89 -10.10
N PHE A 25 -6.50 -11.18 -10.14
CA PHE A 25 -7.64 -11.76 -9.41
C PHE A 25 -7.57 -11.47 -7.90
N VAL A 26 -6.37 -11.42 -7.33
CA VAL A 26 -6.13 -11.09 -5.91
C VAL A 26 -5.93 -9.58 -5.74
N VAL A 27 -5.18 -8.95 -6.64
CA VAL A 27 -4.78 -7.55 -6.49
C VAL A 27 -5.93 -6.58 -6.69
N GLU A 28 -6.84 -6.83 -7.63
CA GLU A 28 -7.97 -5.93 -7.88
C GLU A 28 -8.87 -5.75 -6.65
N PRO A 29 -9.24 -6.81 -5.90
CA PRO A 29 -9.94 -6.64 -4.63
C PRO A 29 -9.17 -5.82 -3.60
N LEU A 30 -7.83 -5.90 -3.58
CA LEU A 30 -7.00 -5.06 -2.69
C LEU A 30 -7.12 -3.59 -3.08
N VAL A 31 -7.09 -3.29 -4.37
CA VAL A 31 -7.26 -1.92 -4.89
C VAL A 31 -8.62 -1.35 -4.50
N GLU A 32 -9.69 -2.13 -4.72
CA GLU A 32 -11.04 -1.71 -4.35
C GLU A 32 -11.17 -1.50 -2.84
N GLY A 33 -10.59 -2.38 -2.04
CA GLY A 33 -10.57 -2.24 -0.58
C GLY A 33 -9.86 -0.97 -0.13
N ALA A 34 -8.72 -0.67 -0.72
CA ALA A 34 -7.96 0.54 -0.39
C ALA A 34 -8.73 1.80 -0.79
N ARG A 35 -9.27 1.83 -2.00
CA ARG A 35 -10.06 2.96 -2.49
C ARG A 35 -11.29 3.19 -1.59
N ASP A 36 -12.04 2.13 -1.31
CA ASP A 36 -13.23 2.21 -0.46
C ASP A 36 -12.89 2.75 0.93
N ALA A 37 -11.82 2.26 1.55
CA ALA A 37 -11.38 2.72 2.86
C ALA A 37 -11.05 4.22 2.86
N LEU A 38 -10.33 4.69 1.85
CA LEU A 38 -9.98 6.11 1.71
C LEU A 38 -11.24 6.97 1.52
N VAL A 39 -12.14 6.58 0.62
CA VAL A 39 -13.36 7.34 0.32
C VAL A 39 -14.28 7.40 1.53
N ARG A 40 -14.45 6.31 2.26
CA ARG A 40 -15.26 6.28 3.48
C ARG A 40 -14.71 7.18 4.58
N HIS A 41 -13.43 7.50 4.55
CA HIS A 41 -12.78 8.39 5.51
C HIS A 41 -12.57 9.81 4.98
N GLY A 42 -13.24 10.17 3.88
CA GLY A 42 -13.32 11.54 3.38
C GLY A 42 -12.33 11.92 2.30
N VAL A 43 -11.50 10.98 1.81
CA VAL A 43 -10.64 11.24 0.64
C VAL A 43 -11.54 11.29 -0.59
N LYS A 44 -11.46 12.38 -1.35
CA LYS A 44 -12.20 12.48 -2.61
C LYS A 44 -11.59 11.54 -3.64
N ASP A 45 -12.42 10.92 -4.45
CA ASP A 45 -11.96 9.97 -5.46
C ASP A 45 -10.95 10.60 -6.44
N ASP A 46 -11.12 11.88 -6.78
CA ASP A 46 -10.18 12.61 -7.63
C ASP A 46 -8.84 12.95 -6.95
N ALA A 47 -8.71 12.71 -5.64
CA ALA A 47 -7.47 12.83 -4.89
C ALA A 47 -6.72 11.49 -4.77
N ILE A 48 -7.23 10.44 -5.39
CA ILE A 48 -6.62 9.11 -5.41
C ILE A 48 -6.13 8.83 -6.82
N GLU A 49 -4.85 8.51 -6.98
CA GLU A 49 -4.28 8.09 -8.26
C GLU A 49 -3.85 6.64 -8.18
N LEU A 50 -4.26 5.85 -9.16
CA LEU A 50 -3.89 4.45 -9.28
C LEU A 50 -2.82 4.30 -10.35
N ILE A 51 -1.66 3.82 -9.95
CA ILE A 51 -0.52 3.56 -10.82
C ILE A 51 -0.34 2.05 -10.94
N ARG A 52 -0.43 1.52 -12.14
CA ARG A 52 -0.25 0.10 -12.38
C ARG A 52 1.15 -0.20 -12.87
N VAL A 53 1.75 -1.24 -12.30
CA VAL A 53 3.07 -1.74 -12.67
C VAL A 53 2.95 -3.23 -13.04
N PRO A 54 3.96 -3.81 -13.74
CA PRO A 54 3.83 -5.20 -14.19
C PRO A 54 3.62 -6.22 -13.06
N GLY A 55 4.38 -6.11 -11.98
CA GLY A 55 4.29 -7.04 -10.86
C GLY A 55 4.90 -6.49 -9.60
N ALA A 56 5.00 -7.32 -8.58
CA ALA A 56 5.52 -6.90 -7.27
C ALA A 56 6.96 -6.41 -7.32
N TRP A 57 7.78 -6.97 -8.22
CA TRP A 57 9.18 -6.55 -8.37
C TRP A 57 9.31 -5.06 -8.72
N GLU A 58 8.38 -4.52 -9.53
CA GLU A 58 8.43 -3.14 -10.01
C GLU A 58 7.75 -2.13 -9.08
N ILE A 59 7.04 -2.60 -8.06
CA ILE A 59 6.29 -1.73 -7.14
C ILE A 59 7.20 -0.76 -6.40
N ALA A 60 8.33 -1.24 -5.87
CA ALA A 60 9.21 -0.41 -5.05
C ALA A 60 9.82 0.75 -5.83
N LEU A 61 10.21 0.54 -7.09
CA LEU A 61 10.77 1.60 -7.93
C LEU A 61 9.73 2.70 -8.20
N ALA A 62 8.51 2.31 -8.54
CA ALA A 62 7.43 3.27 -8.75
C ALA A 62 7.09 4.02 -7.46
N ALA A 63 6.97 3.31 -6.34
CA ALA A 63 6.71 3.90 -5.04
C ALA A 63 7.78 4.92 -4.64
N HIS A 64 9.04 4.60 -4.88
CA HIS A 64 10.17 5.51 -4.62
C HIS A 64 10.01 6.82 -5.40
N LYS A 65 9.71 6.73 -6.68
CA LYS A 65 9.51 7.92 -7.51
C LYS A 65 8.33 8.76 -7.04
N LEU A 66 7.22 8.12 -6.71
CA LEU A 66 6.02 8.82 -6.25
C LEU A 66 6.21 9.46 -4.88
N ALA A 67 6.81 8.74 -3.94
CA ALA A 67 7.08 9.26 -2.61
C ALA A 67 8.01 10.46 -2.62
N ASN A 68 8.97 10.51 -3.53
CA ASN A 68 9.91 11.62 -3.66
C ASN A 68 9.39 12.76 -4.54
N SER A 69 8.20 12.66 -5.11
CA SER A 69 7.67 13.67 -6.03
C SER A 69 7.16 14.94 -5.33
N GLY A 70 6.88 14.88 -4.04
CA GLY A 70 6.26 15.98 -3.30
C GLY A 70 4.76 16.14 -3.56
N LYS A 71 4.14 15.21 -4.31
CA LYS A 71 2.73 15.33 -4.73
C LYS A 71 1.76 14.60 -3.80
N TYR A 72 2.23 13.65 -3.00
CA TYR A 72 1.36 12.75 -2.24
C TYR A 72 1.60 12.82 -0.75
N ALA A 73 0.53 12.74 0.00
CA ALA A 73 0.58 12.63 1.46
C ALA A 73 1.03 11.23 1.91
N ALA A 74 0.73 10.22 1.09
CA ALA A 74 1.15 8.84 1.33
C ALA A 74 1.09 8.03 0.03
N VAL A 75 1.82 6.93 0.01
CA VAL A 75 1.83 5.94 -1.07
C VAL A 75 1.38 4.61 -0.50
N ILE A 76 0.48 3.93 -1.20
CA ILE A 76 -0.06 2.63 -0.79
C ILE A 76 0.38 1.60 -1.83
N ALA A 77 1.17 0.62 -1.41
CA ALA A 77 1.69 -0.42 -2.30
C ALA A 77 0.83 -1.68 -2.18
N LEU A 78 0.28 -2.13 -3.30
CA LEU A 78 -0.60 -3.29 -3.37
C LEU A 78 -0.10 -4.28 -4.40
N GLY A 79 -0.07 -5.54 -4.02
CA GLY A 79 0.37 -6.62 -4.88
C GLY A 79 0.19 -7.96 -4.22
N ALA A 80 0.58 -9.01 -4.91
CA ALA A 80 0.56 -10.35 -4.35
C ALA A 80 1.77 -11.14 -4.86
N VAL A 81 2.52 -11.72 -3.94
CA VAL A 81 3.59 -12.65 -4.22
C VAL A 81 3.18 -13.98 -3.59
N ILE A 82 2.96 -14.97 -4.44
CA ILE A 82 2.49 -16.28 -4.01
C ILE A 82 3.61 -17.27 -4.24
N ARG A 83 3.95 -18.03 -3.20
CA ARG A 83 5.05 -19.00 -3.26
C ARG A 83 4.78 -20.05 -4.33
N GLY A 84 5.77 -20.25 -5.19
CA GLY A 84 5.77 -21.32 -6.18
C GLY A 84 6.79 -22.42 -5.80
N ALA A 85 7.15 -23.23 -6.78
CA ALA A 85 8.05 -24.35 -6.59
C ALA A 85 9.55 -23.96 -6.55
N THR A 86 9.86 -22.69 -6.82
CA THR A 86 11.25 -22.20 -6.92
C THR A 86 11.51 -21.06 -5.93
N PRO A 87 12.79 -20.69 -5.69
CA PRO A 87 13.11 -19.58 -4.76
C PRO A 87 12.77 -18.19 -5.28
N HIS A 88 12.14 -18.06 -6.43
CA HIS A 88 11.73 -16.78 -7.02
C HIS A 88 10.92 -15.93 -6.04
N PHE A 89 10.03 -16.56 -5.27
CA PHE A 89 9.23 -15.89 -4.23
C PHE A 89 10.10 -15.09 -3.26
N ASP A 90 11.18 -15.70 -2.76
CA ASP A 90 12.01 -15.08 -1.72
C ASP A 90 12.70 -13.81 -2.25
N TYR A 91 13.16 -13.83 -3.49
CA TYR A 91 13.79 -12.66 -4.10
C TYR A 91 12.79 -11.53 -4.33
N VAL A 92 11.63 -11.84 -4.90
CA VAL A 92 10.62 -10.82 -5.21
C VAL A 92 10.04 -10.22 -3.94
N ALA A 93 9.64 -11.04 -2.98
CA ALA A 93 9.05 -10.59 -1.73
C ALA A 93 10.04 -9.77 -0.90
N GLY A 94 11.27 -10.25 -0.76
CA GLY A 94 12.31 -9.58 0.03
C GLY A 94 12.69 -8.23 -0.53
N GLU A 95 12.95 -8.14 -1.83
CA GLU A 95 13.33 -6.87 -2.46
C GLU A 95 12.16 -5.89 -2.51
N CYS A 96 10.93 -6.36 -2.71
CA CYS A 96 9.75 -5.50 -2.66
C CYS A 96 9.62 -4.86 -1.28
N ALA A 97 9.66 -5.64 -0.21
CA ALA A 97 9.55 -5.14 1.16
C ALA A 97 10.67 -4.16 1.49
N LYS A 98 11.91 -4.51 1.17
CA LYS A 98 13.09 -3.67 1.43
C LYS A 98 13.02 -2.37 0.64
N GLY A 99 12.66 -2.44 -0.63
CA GLY A 99 12.59 -1.25 -1.49
C GLY A 99 11.49 -0.28 -1.05
N LEU A 100 10.36 -0.79 -0.57
CA LEU A 100 9.29 0.04 -0.04
C LEU A 100 9.70 0.75 1.26
N ALA A 101 10.39 0.05 2.14
CA ALA A 101 10.94 0.66 3.35
C ALA A 101 11.93 1.77 3.01
N GLN A 102 12.82 1.54 2.04
CA GLN A 102 13.76 2.56 1.57
C GLN A 102 13.04 3.77 0.96
N ALA A 103 11.98 3.55 0.19
CA ALA A 103 11.18 4.64 -0.37
C ALA A 103 10.60 5.54 0.74
N ALA A 104 10.09 4.95 1.80
CA ALA A 104 9.58 5.70 2.95
C ALA A 104 10.67 6.49 3.66
N TYR A 105 11.79 5.85 3.98
CA TYR A 105 12.87 6.51 4.72
C TYR A 105 13.54 7.62 3.91
N SER A 106 13.78 7.40 2.62
CA SER A 106 14.45 8.40 1.78
C SER A 106 13.59 9.60 1.48
N SER A 107 12.27 9.42 1.40
CA SER A 107 11.33 10.50 1.07
C SER A 107 10.75 11.22 2.29
N GLY A 108 10.68 10.53 3.43
CA GLY A 108 9.94 11.01 4.60
C GLY A 108 8.42 10.97 4.40
N VAL A 109 7.94 10.25 3.38
CA VAL A 109 6.50 10.10 3.08
C VAL A 109 6.07 8.70 3.49
N PRO A 110 4.93 8.54 4.17
CA PRO A 110 4.43 7.21 4.51
C PRO A 110 4.22 6.34 3.27
N VAL A 111 4.76 5.12 3.30
CA VAL A 111 4.56 4.11 2.27
C VAL A 111 3.98 2.88 2.94
N ALA A 112 2.71 2.61 2.69
CA ALA A 112 2.00 1.51 3.33
C ALA A 112 2.22 0.21 2.56
N PHE A 113 2.45 -0.87 3.30
CA PHE A 113 2.76 -2.20 2.78
C PHE A 113 1.49 -3.05 2.71
N GLY A 114 0.89 -3.09 1.52
CA GLY A 114 -0.27 -3.93 1.23
C GLY A 114 0.05 -5.03 0.21
N VAL A 115 1.30 -5.46 0.12
CA VAL A 115 1.72 -6.54 -0.75
C VAL A 115 1.58 -7.86 0.01
N LEU A 116 0.70 -8.73 -0.47
CA LEU A 116 0.53 -10.06 0.10
C LEU A 116 1.74 -10.94 -0.23
N THR A 117 2.21 -11.67 0.77
CA THR A 117 3.26 -12.68 0.63
C THR A 117 2.75 -13.96 1.24
N THR A 118 2.24 -14.87 0.43
CA THR A 118 1.54 -16.06 0.89
C THR A 118 2.14 -17.33 0.33
N ASP A 119 1.91 -18.44 1.02
CA ASP A 119 2.36 -19.75 0.58
C ASP A 119 1.44 -20.39 -0.45
N SER A 120 0.17 -19.94 -0.51
CA SER A 120 -0.84 -20.50 -1.41
C SER A 120 -1.76 -19.41 -1.97
N ILE A 121 -2.44 -19.75 -3.06
CA ILE A 121 -3.46 -18.89 -3.67
C ILE A 121 -4.62 -18.68 -2.68
N GLU A 122 -5.02 -19.72 -1.96
CA GLU A 122 -6.10 -19.67 -0.98
C GLU A 122 -5.81 -18.67 0.12
N GLN A 123 -4.58 -18.65 0.63
CA GLN A 123 -4.16 -17.66 1.63
C GLN A 123 -4.25 -16.24 1.08
N ALA A 124 -3.88 -16.03 -0.18
CA ALA A 124 -3.98 -14.73 -0.82
C ALA A 124 -5.43 -14.28 -0.95
N ILE A 125 -6.31 -15.14 -1.42
CA ILE A 125 -7.74 -14.88 -1.54
C ILE A 125 -8.35 -14.53 -0.18
N GLU A 126 -8.01 -15.26 0.88
CA GLU A 126 -8.51 -15.02 2.22
C GLU A 126 -8.20 -13.60 2.72
N ARG A 127 -7.08 -13.00 2.27
CA ARG A 127 -6.58 -11.69 2.71
C ARG A 127 -6.95 -10.55 1.76
N ALA A 128 -7.64 -10.86 0.69
CA ALA A 128 -8.05 -9.90 -0.33
C ALA A 128 -9.57 -9.63 -0.33
N GLY A 129 -10.16 -9.56 0.85
CA GLY A 129 -11.57 -9.21 1.01
C GLY A 129 -12.49 -10.38 1.32
N THR A 130 -11.95 -11.49 1.84
CA THR A 130 -12.76 -12.62 2.26
C THR A 130 -12.50 -12.95 3.75
N LYS A 131 -12.20 -14.18 4.09
CA LYS A 131 -12.16 -14.69 5.47
C LYS A 131 -11.24 -13.89 6.41
N ALA A 132 -10.07 -13.46 5.96
CA ALA A 132 -9.08 -12.75 6.78
C ALA A 132 -9.09 -11.23 6.53
N GLY A 133 -10.18 -10.68 6.05
CA GLY A 133 -10.32 -9.24 5.79
C GLY A 133 -9.70 -8.80 4.47
N ASN A 134 -9.34 -7.53 4.37
CA ASN A 134 -8.77 -6.95 3.16
C ASN A 134 -7.50 -6.18 3.51
N LYS A 135 -6.36 -6.70 3.07
CA LYS A 135 -5.04 -6.10 3.33
C LYS A 135 -4.87 -4.74 2.62
N GLY A 136 -5.57 -4.54 1.51
CA GLY A 136 -5.57 -3.23 0.83
C GLY A 136 -6.26 -2.16 1.67
N ALA A 137 -7.41 -2.48 2.24
CA ALA A 137 -8.10 -1.58 3.17
C ALA A 137 -7.23 -1.27 4.39
N ASP A 138 -6.59 -2.29 4.98
CA ASP A 138 -5.70 -2.11 6.13
C ASP A 138 -4.53 -1.19 5.79
N ALA A 139 -3.89 -1.38 4.64
CA ALA A 139 -2.79 -0.54 4.19
C ALA A 139 -3.23 0.91 3.95
N ALA A 140 -4.41 1.11 3.38
CA ALA A 140 -4.96 2.45 3.18
C ALA A 140 -5.21 3.18 4.50
N LEU A 141 -5.76 2.49 5.50
CA LEU A 141 -5.98 3.06 6.82
C LEU A 141 -4.65 3.40 7.51
N ALA A 142 -3.65 2.53 7.40
CA ALA A 142 -2.32 2.82 7.94
C ALA A 142 -1.70 4.05 7.27
N ALA A 143 -1.84 4.17 5.95
CA ALA A 143 -1.34 5.33 5.20
C ALA A 143 -2.02 6.62 5.67
N LEU A 144 -3.33 6.59 5.85
CA LEU A 144 -4.11 7.72 6.31
C LEU A 144 -3.71 8.15 7.73
N GLU A 145 -3.63 7.21 8.64
CA GLU A 145 -3.22 7.46 10.02
C GLU A 145 -1.82 8.05 10.08
N MET A 146 -0.87 7.50 9.32
CA MET A 146 0.50 7.99 9.29
C MET A 146 0.62 9.37 8.64
N ALA A 147 -0.16 9.66 7.61
CA ALA A 147 -0.20 11.00 7.02
C ALA A 147 -0.68 12.04 8.03
N ASN A 148 -1.70 11.71 8.82
CA ASN A 148 -2.21 12.58 9.87
C ASN A 148 -1.21 12.72 11.03
N LEU A 149 -0.53 11.65 11.42
CA LEU A 149 0.52 11.70 12.44
C LEU A 149 1.67 12.61 12.00
N TYR A 150 2.13 12.48 10.75
CA TYR A 150 3.24 13.28 10.25
C TYR A 150 2.96 14.78 10.31
N ARG A 151 1.72 15.20 10.03
CA ARG A 151 1.35 16.60 10.18
C ARG A 151 1.44 17.10 11.63
N LYS A 152 1.15 16.23 12.59
CA LYS A 152 1.25 16.54 14.02
C LYS A 152 2.69 16.61 14.52
N LEU A 153 3.57 15.87 13.88
CA LEU A 153 4.99 15.85 14.23
C LEU A 153 5.76 17.04 13.65
N GLY A 154 5.19 17.70 12.67
CA GLY A 154 5.82 18.85 12.02
C GLY A 154 6.70 18.44 10.89
#